data_36e2c638c439d9f695134ae432991ae1
#
_entry.id   36e2c638c439d9f695134ae432991ae1
#
_cell.length_a   1.000
_cell.length_b   1.000
_cell.length_c   1.000
_cell.angle_alpha   90.00
_cell.angle_beta   90.00
_cell.angle_gamma   90.00
#
_symmetry.space_group_name_H-M   'P 1'
#
loop_
_entity.id
_entity.type
_entity.pdbx_description
1 polymer ?
#
loop_
_entity_poly.entity_id
_entity_poly.type
_entity_poly.pdbx_seq_one_letter_code
_entity_poly.pdbx_strand_id
1 'polypeptide(L)'
;MKFWKTLAVTGTALLAAVALTACSSKSASDKSSSKDDYTPKSLNIQFVPSSQADTIEAKAKPLEGLLKKELGIPVKVSVSTDYNSIVEAMDSKQVDVGFLPPDGYVQAHKQGAADILLQAQRFGIKQPGGLNTTKLADSYRSMVIVKKGSSIKSIKDLKGKKIAVQDVTSSAGYIWPMVELKQKGIDIAKDDTLVTVKGHDQGVMAVLNGDTDAAFVFEDARNVVKKDVPNIMTEVLPIYFTKPIPNDTIAVRTDMSKAFRTKLADAFIKIAKTKKGHAIISSVYTHEGYVHSKDSNFNIVRKYEKIANDETK
;
A
#
# COMPACT_ATOMS: atom_id res chain seq x y z
N MET A 1 22.38 65.86 11.24
CA MET A 1 21.85 67.25 11.11
C MET A 1 20.36 67.13 10.94
N LYS A 2 19.67 67.64 12.00
CA LYS A 2 18.49 68.53 11.95
C LYS A 2 17.24 67.96 11.29
N PHE A 3 16.09 67.94 11.84
CA PHE A 3 15.31 68.57 12.91
C PHE A 3 13.84 68.40 12.49
N TRP A 4 12.97 67.91 13.42
CA TRP A 4 11.75 68.53 13.93
C TRP A 4 10.59 68.80 12.94
N LYS A 5 9.33 68.53 13.24
CA LYS A 5 8.50 69.00 14.37
C LYS A 5 7.18 68.18 14.44
N THR A 6 6.76 67.94 15.66
CA THR A 6 5.43 67.69 16.17
C THR A 6 4.37 68.75 15.80
N LEU A 7 3.12 68.29 15.60
CA LEU A 7 1.95 69.10 15.99
C LEU A 7 0.81 68.15 16.42
N ALA A 8 0.39 68.39 17.68
CA ALA A 8 -0.81 67.85 18.26
C ALA A 8 -1.95 68.88 18.06
N VAL A 9 -3.15 68.41 17.75
CA VAL A 9 -4.37 69.23 17.99
C VAL A 9 -5.47 68.36 18.56
N THR A 10 -5.92 68.78 19.71
CA THR A 10 -7.03 68.29 20.51
C THR A 10 -8.40 68.74 19.97
N GLY A 11 -9.42 67.98 20.33
CA GLY A 11 -10.79 68.52 20.49
C GLY A 11 -11.86 67.70 19.76
N THR A 12 -12.77 67.10 20.32
CA THR A 12 -13.97 67.41 21.04
C THR A 12 -14.96 66.22 21.00
N ALA A 13 -15.44 65.79 22.12
CA ALA A 13 -16.49 64.78 22.30
C ALA A 13 -17.85 65.29 21.77
N LEU A 14 -18.59 64.36 21.13
CA LEU A 14 -20.06 64.50 21.05
C LEU A 14 -20.69 63.08 21.22
N LEU A 15 -21.39 62.95 22.36
CA LEU A 15 -22.33 61.90 22.64
C LEU A 15 -23.53 62.01 21.70
N ALA A 16 -23.88 60.91 21.03
CA ALA A 16 -25.23 60.71 20.52
C ALA A 16 -25.62 59.24 20.74
N ALA A 17 -26.50 59.02 21.68
CA ALA A 17 -27.23 57.82 21.94
C ALA A 17 -28.34 57.65 20.89
N VAL A 18 -28.37 56.51 20.13
CA VAL A 18 -29.55 56.11 19.39
C VAL A 18 -29.68 54.59 19.34
N ALA A 19 -30.77 54.16 19.97
CA ALA A 19 -31.67 53.04 19.60
C ALA A 19 -31.08 51.66 19.30
N LEU A 20 -31.38 50.73 20.22
CA LEU A 20 -31.47 49.30 20.01
C LEU A 20 -32.47 48.97 18.89
N THR A 21 -31.97 48.48 17.78
CA THR A 21 -32.74 47.60 16.87
C THR A 21 -32.23 46.20 17.03
N ALA A 22 -33.04 45.37 17.65
CA ALA A 22 -32.86 43.91 17.70
C ALA A 22 -33.02 43.34 16.29
N CYS A 23 -31.90 43.15 15.57
CA CYS A 23 -31.84 42.26 14.42
C CYS A 23 -31.58 40.87 14.96
N SER A 24 -32.61 40.05 14.94
CA SER A 24 -32.55 38.61 15.05
C SER A 24 -31.55 38.07 14.02
N SER A 25 -30.30 37.92 14.42
CA SER A 25 -29.33 37.13 13.65
C SER A 25 -29.78 35.66 13.72
N LYS A 26 -30.34 35.17 12.61
CA LYS A 26 -30.38 33.74 12.33
C LYS A 26 -28.98 33.21 12.62
N SER A 27 -28.86 32.43 13.69
CA SER A 27 -27.70 31.55 13.91
C SER A 27 -27.51 30.76 12.63
N ALA A 28 -26.50 31.10 11.85
CA ALA A 28 -25.92 30.19 10.93
C ALA A 28 -25.48 29.00 11.79
N SER A 29 -26.25 27.91 11.72
CA SER A 29 -25.80 26.64 12.24
C SER A 29 -24.49 26.35 11.52
N ASP A 30 -23.37 26.49 12.22
CA ASP A 30 -22.14 25.81 11.85
C ASP A 30 -22.54 24.34 11.65
N LYS A 31 -22.73 23.95 10.39
CA LYS A 31 -22.67 22.55 10.01
C LYS A 31 -21.22 22.14 10.33
N SER A 32 -21.01 21.59 11.52
CA SER A 32 -19.91 20.72 11.78
C SER A 32 -19.93 19.70 10.63
N SER A 33 -19.06 19.89 9.64
CA SER A 33 -18.86 18.91 8.59
C SER A 33 -18.45 17.63 9.30
N SER A 34 -19.32 16.63 9.26
CA SER A 34 -18.98 15.33 9.80
C SER A 34 -17.70 14.85 9.10
N LYS A 35 -16.81 14.21 9.83
CA LYS A 35 -15.51 13.75 9.32
C LYS A 35 -15.63 12.87 8.06
N ASP A 36 -16.83 12.40 7.73
CA ASP A 36 -17.17 11.45 6.68
C ASP A 36 -18.13 12.04 5.61
N ASP A 37 -17.92 13.27 5.17
CA ASP A 37 -18.83 13.95 4.21
C ASP A 37 -18.28 14.02 2.77
N TYR A 38 -17.03 13.58 2.54
CA TYR A 38 -16.44 13.67 1.21
C TYR A 38 -17.04 12.62 0.27
N THR A 39 -17.67 13.08 -0.79
CA THR A 39 -18.11 12.24 -1.91
C THR A 39 -17.39 12.71 -3.17
N PRO A 40 -16.51 11.88 -3.77
CA PRO A 40 -15.71 12.30 -4.91
C PRO A 40 -16.56 12.56 -6.16
N LYS A 41 -16.23 13.63 -6.89
CA LYS A 41 -16.76 13.91 -8.24
C LYS A 41 -15.92 13.22 -9.32
N SER A 42 -14.69 12.87 -9.00
CA SER A 42 -13.78 12.00 -9.75
C SER A 42 -12.97 11.17 -8.77
N LEU A 43 -12.58 9.96 -9.14
CA LEU A 43 -11.91 9.01 -8.25
C LEU A 43 -10.46 8.79 -8.73
N ASN A 44 -9.50 9.11 -7.87
CA ASN A 44 -8.08 8.84 -8.10
C ASN A 44 -7.68 7.57 -7.36
N ILE A 45 -7.26 6.56 -8.12
CA ILE A 45 -6.82 5.26 -7.61
C ILE A 45 -5.33 5.11 -7.86
N GLN A 46 -4.58 4.68 -6.85
CA GLN A 46 -3.16 4.46 -7.02
C GLN A 46 -2.74 3.07 -6.52
N PHE A 47 -1.75 2.51 -7.21
CA PHE A 47 -1.16 1.20 -6.94
C PHE A 47 0.30 1.37 -6.49
N VAL A 48 0.80 0.48 -5.61
CA VAL A 48 2.23 0.42 -5.31
C VAL A 48 3.01 -0.28 -6.43
N PRO A 49 4.29 0.06 -6.67
CA PRO A 49 5.12 -0.59 -7.70
C PRO A 49 5.68 -1.94 -7.22
N SER A 50 4.81 -2.93 -6.98
CA SER A 50 5.22 -4.28 -6.55
C SER A 50 5.85 -5.13 -7.67
N SER A 51 5.76 -4.68 -8.91
CA SER A 51 6.51 -5.09 -10.09
C SER A 51 6.76 -3.87 -10.98
N GLN A 52 7.23 -4.02 -12.21
CA GLN A 52 7.49 -2.86 -13.09
C GLN A 52 6.26 -1.95 -13.21
N ALA A 53 6.41 -0.67 -12.85
CA ALA A 53 5.31 0.30 -12.71
C ALA A 53 4.50 0.45 -14.01
N ASP A 54 5.17 0.58 -15.16
CA ASP A 54 4.52 0.71 -16.47
C ASP A 54 3.66 -0.52 -16.80
N THR A 55 4.12 -1.71 -16.40
CA THR A 55 3.38 -2.95 -16.57
C THR A 55 2.13 -2.99 -15.68
N ILE A 56 2.25 -2.56 -14.41
CA ILE A 56 1.11 -2.46 -13.50
C ILE A 56 0.10 -1.45 -14.05
N GLU A 57 0.54 -0.26 -14.46
CA GLU A 57 -0.33 0.78 -14.98
C GLU A 57 -1.09 0.31 -16.22
N ALA A 58 -0.40 -0.27 -17.20
CA ALA A 58 -1.02 -0.79 -18.42
C ALA A 58 -2.08 -1.86 -18.11
N LYS A 59 -1.81 -2.76 -17.17
CA LYS A 59 -2.75 -3.81 -16.75
C LYS A 59 -3.93 -3.27 -15.96
N ALA A 60 -3.73 -2.27 -15.09
CA ALA A 60 -4.76 -1.69 -14.23
C ALA A 60 -5.63 -0.65 -14.95
N LYS A 61 -5.11 0.01 -15.98
CA LYS A 61 -5.81 1.06 -16.74
C LYS A 61 -7.24 0.70 -17.16
N PRO A 62 -7.56 -0.52 -17.62
CA PRO A 62 -8.93 -0.87 -17.99
C PRO A 62 -9.94 -0.84 -16.83
N LEU A 63 -9.50 -0.83 -15.55
CA LEU A 63 -10.40 -0.64 -14.40
C LEU A 63 -11.10 0.71 -14.43
N GLU A 64 -10.48 1.76 -15.00
CA GLU A 64 -11.09 3.09 -15.12
C GLU A 64 -12.47 3.02 -15.77
N GLY A 65 -12.59 2.32 -16.91
CA GLY A 65 -13.85 2.18 -17.63
C GLY A 65 -14.87 1.34 -16.89
N LEU A 66 -14.44 0.27 -16.22
CA LEU A 66 -15.34 -0.59 -15.45
C LEU A 66 -15.89 0.14 -14.21
N LEU A 67 -15.03 0.80 -13.45
CA LEU A 67 -15.43 1.57 -12.26
C LEU A 67 -16.27 2.80 -12.65
N LYS A 68 -15.91 3.52 -13.73
CA LYS A 68 -16.72 4.63 -14.24
C LYS A 68 -18.16 4.18 -14.55
N LYS A 69 -18.34 2.99 -15.15
CA LYS A 69 -19.68 2.44 -15.42
C LYS A 69 -20.47 2.17 -14.15
N GLU A 70 -19.84 1.63 -13.10
CA GLU A 70 -20.53 1.28 -11.84
C GLU A 70 -20.78 2.53 -10.97
N LEU A 71 -19.84 3.47 -10.95
CA LEU A 71 -19.88 4.63 -10.04
C LEU A 71 -20.56 5.86 -10.66
N GLY A 72 -20.56 6.00 -11.99
CA GLY A 72 -21.11 7.15 -12.69
C GLY A 72 -20.23 8.40 -12.66
N ILE A 73 -18.98 8.30 -12.25
CA ILE A 73 -18.00 9.39 -12.16
C ILE A 73 -16.70 9.02 -12.91
N PRO A 74 -15.91 10.00 -13.34
CA PRO A 74 -14.57 9.75 -13.90
C PRO A 74 -13.69 9.03 -12.89
N VAL A 75 -12.87 8.08 -13.39
CA VAL A 75 -11.90 7.33 -12.60
C VAL A 75 -10.53 7.43 -13.29
N LYS A 76 -9.49 7.69 -12.52
CA LYS A 76 -8.11 7.71 -12.96
C LYS A 76 -7.31 6.69 -12.16
N VAL A 77 -6.54 5.86 -12.87
CA VAL A 77 -5.61 4.88 -12.29
C VAL A 77 -4.18 5.32 -12.56
N SER A 78 -3.33 5.19 -11.58
CA SER A 78 -1.88 5.46 -11.66
C SER A 78 -1.09 4.50 -10.76
N VAL A 79 0.23 4.50 -10.94
CA VAL A 79 1.17 3.78 -10.05
C VAL A 79 2.03 4.82 -9.34
N SER A 80 2.28 4.63 -8.04
CA SER A 80 3.16 5.50 -7.27
C SER A 80 4.63 5.27 -7.64
N THR A 81 5.49 6.21 -7.29
CA THR A 81 6.95 6.10 -7.50
C THR A 81 7.59 5.07 -6.57
N ASP A 82 7.02 4.90 -5.38
CA ASP A 82 7.42 3.96 -4.34
C ASP A 82 6.26 3.70 -3.37
N TYR A 83 6.49 2.86 -2.35
CA TYR A 83 5.46 2.44 -1.39
C TYR A 83 5.07 3.53 -0.38
N ASN A 84 5.97 4.48 -0.08
CA ASN A 84 5.66 5.58 0.85
C ASN A 84 4.88 6.70 0.15
N SER A 85 5.22 6.99 -1.10
CA SER A 85 4.60 8.06 -1.88
C SER A 85 3.09 7.92 -2.01
N ILE A 86 2.54 6.70 -2.06
CA ILE A 86 1.08 6.51 -2.09
C ILE A 86 0.44 6.84 -0.75
N VAL A 87 1.11 6.54 0.38
CA VAL A 87 0.63 6.89 1.72
C VAL A 87 0.57 8.41 1.88
N GLU A 88 1.63 9.11 1.47
CA GLU A 88 1.70 10.58 1.47
C GLU A 88 0.64 11.21 0.55
N ALA A 89 0.40 10.61 -0.62
CA ALA A 89 -0.62 11.07 -1.56
C ALA A 89 -2.05 10.87 -1.02
N MET A 90 -2.29 9.84 -0.21
CA MET A 90 -3.56 9.65 0.51
C MET A 90 -3.71 10.64 1.66
N ASP A 91 -2.66 10.88 2.44
CA ASP A 91 -2.66 11.85 3.54
C ASP A 91 -2.93 13.28 3.03
N SER A 92 -2.27 13.68 1.96
CA SER A 92 -2.48 14.96 1.27
C SER A 92 -3.77 15.03 0.43
N LYS A 93 -4.58 13.96 0.45
CA LYS A 93 -5.88 13.85 -0.25
C LYS A 93 -5.78 13.93 -1.78
N GLN A 94 -4.63 13.68 -2.36
CA GLN A 94 -4.43 13.61 -3.82
C GLN A 94 -4.89 12.25 -4.39
N VAL A 95 -4.88 11.21 -3.55
CA VAL A 95 -5.35 9.86 -3.89
C VAL A 95 -6.53 9.51 -3.00
N ASP A 96 -7.61 9.04 -3.61
CA ASP A 96 -8.85 8.66 -2.93
C ASP A 96 -8.85 7.19 -2.51
N VAL A 97 -8.18 6.34 -3.30
CA VAL A 97 -8.13 4.88 -3.12
C VAL A 97 -6.70 4.38 -3.32
N GLY A 98 -6.16 3.70 -2.33
CA GLY A 98 -4.85 3.05 -2.38
C GLY A 98 -4.97 1.54 -2.42
N PHE A 99 -4.27 0.90 -3.37
CA PHE A 99 -3.98 -0.53 -3.30
C PHE A 99 -2.67 -0.70 -2.55
N LEU A 100 -2.78 -1.07 -1.27
CA LEU A 100 -1.67 -1.06 -0.32
C LEU A 100 -1.35 -2.47 0.17
N PRO A 101 -0.06 -2.82 0.33
CA PRO A 101 0.31 -3.97 1.14
C PRO A 101 -0.08 -3.73 2.60
N PRO A 102 -0.19 -4.78 3.42
CA PRO A 102 -0.62 -4.68 4.82
C PRO A 102 0.13 -3.63 5.65
N ASP A 103 1.46 -3.53 5.52
CA ASP A 103 2.27 -2.54 6.24
C ASP A 103 1.99 -1.11 5.76
N GLY A 104 1.90 -0.91 4.44
CA GLY A 104 1.49 0.38 3.87
C GLY A 104 0.11 0.84 4.36
N TYR A 105 -0.84 -0.10 4.47
CA TYR A 105 -2.16 0.19 5.05
C TYR A 105 -2.06 0.58 6.53
N VAL A 106 -1.35 -0.20 7.35
CA VAL A 106 -1.20 0.09 8.78
C VAL A 106 -0.55 1.45 9.00
N GLN A 107 0.46 1.80 8.20
CA GLN A 107 1.10 3.11 8.24
C GLN A 107 0.10 4.22 7.86
N ALA A 108 -0.62 4.10 6.75
CA ALA A 108 -1.60 5.07 6.30
C ALA A 108 -2.74 5.25 7.34
N HIS A 109 -3.22 4.15 7.92
CA HIS A 109 -4.24 4.20 8.96
C HIS A 109 -3.74 4.87 10.25
N LYS A 110 -2.52 4.59 10.69
CA LYS A 110 -1.88 5.22 11.85
C LYS A 110 -1.74 6.74 11.69
N GLN A 111 -1.48 7.20 10.47
CA GLN A 111 -1.40 8.63 10.13
C GLN A 111 -2.78 9.28 9.98
N GLY A 112 -3.87 8.50 9.99
CA GLY A 112 -5.23 9.00 9.74
C GLY A 112 -5.51 9.27 8.26
N ALA A 113 -4.65 8.80 7.36
CA ALA A 113 -4.75 9.01 5.91
C ALA A 113 -5.76 8.06 5.26
N ALA A 114 -5.88 6.81 5.77
CA ALA A 114 -6.72 5.80 5.15
C ALA A 114 -7.43 4.87 6.14
N ASP A 115 -8.61 4.40 5.71
CA ASP A 115 -9.38 3.32 6.33
C ASP A 115 -9.47 2.13 5.38
N ILE A 116 -9.59 0.92 5.96
CA ILE A 116 -9.80 -0.30 5.17
C ILE A 116 -11.18 -0.28 4.50
N LEU A 117 -11.21 -0.58 3.21
CA LEU A 117 -12.44 -0.82 2.47
C LEU A 117 -12.65 -2.31 2.22
N LEU A 118 -11.65 -2.95 1.61
CA LEU A 118 -11.68 -4.36 1.21
C LEU A 118 -10.30 -4.99 1.41
N GLN A 119 -10.30 -6.31 1.56
CA GLN A 119 -9.09 -7.14 1.52
C GLN A 119 -9.13 -8.03 0.29
N ALA A 120 -7.99 -8.19 -0.36
CA ALA A 120 -7.85 -9.07 -1.50
C ALA A 120 -7.86 -10.55 -1.07
N GLN A 121 -8.34 -11.40 -1.97
CA GLN A 121 -8.18 -12.85 -1.89
C GLN A 121 -7.30 -13.30 -3.06
N ARG A 122 -6.44 -14.28 -2.81
CA ARG A 122 -5.56 -14.91 -3.80
C ARG A 122 -5.72 -16.42 -3.73
N PHE A 123 -5.35 -17.15 -4.79
CA PHE A 123 -5.22 -18.59 -4.63
C PHE A 123 -4.07 -18.92 -3.66
N GLY A 124 -4.30 -19.88 -2.77
CA GLY A 124 -3.21 -20.43 -1.97
C GLY A 124 -2.15 -21.06 -2.90
N ILE A 125 -0.90 -21.06 -2.45
CA ILE A 125 0.22 -21.54 -3.27
C ILE A 125 0.73 -22.88 -2.73
N LYS A 126 0.84 -23.86 -3.62
CA LYS A 126 1.45 -25.16 -3.31
C LYS A 126 2.97 -25.06 -3.43
N GLN A 127 3.63 -25.11 -2.29
CA GLN A 127 5.09 -25.00 -2.22
C GLN A 127 5.77 -26.38 -2.28
N PRO A 128 7.05 -26.46 -2.76
CA PRO A 128 7.90 -25.36 -3.23
C PRO A 128 7.69 -24.97 -4.70
N GLY A 129 6.80 -25.64 -5.41
CA GLY A 129 6.61 -25.51 -6.86
C GLY A 129 5.95 -24.20 -7.32
N GLY A 130 5.39 -23.41 -6.43
CA GLY A 130 4.75 -22.14 -6.78
C GLY A 130 3.44 -22.29 -7.57
N LEU A 131 2.79 -23.44 -7.53
CA LEU A 131 1.54 -23.71 -8.24
C LEU A 131 0.34 -23.19 -7.43
N ASN A 132 -0.59 -22.54 -8.09
CA ASN A 132 -1.86 -22.14 -7.47
C ASN A 132 -2.65 -23.37 -7.02
N THR A 133 -3.26 -23.27 -5.85
CA THR A 133 -4.33 -24.18 -5.44
C THR A 133 -5.66 -23.73 -6.05
N THR A 134 -6.74 -24.46 -5.78
CA THR A 134 -8.10 -24.08 -6.17
C THR A 134 -8.86 -23.35 -5.04
N LYS A 135 -8.21 -23.13 -3.90
CA LYS A 135 -8.81 -22.50 -2.73
C LYS A 135 -8.30 -21.07 -2.59
N LEU A 136 -9.24 -20.15 -2.34
CA LEU A 136 -8.90 -18.78 -1.98
C LEU A 136 -8.32 -18.72 -0.56
N ALA A 137 -7.38 -17.83 -0.35
CA ALA A 137 -6.75 -17.54 0.92
C ALA A 137 -6.76 -16.02 1.17
N ASP A 138 -6.91 -15.65 2.44
CA ASP A 138 -6.88 -14.26 2.91
C ASP A 138 -5.46 -13.84 3.35
N SER A 139 -4.47 -14.69 3.07
CA SER A 139 -3.07 -14.47 3.42
C SER A 139 -2.14 -15.09 2.39
N TYR A 140 -0.93 -14.59 2.34
CA TYR A 140 0.20 -15.11 1.57
C TYR A 140 1.46 -15.16 2.44
N ARG A 141 2.62 -15.55 1.91
CA ARG A 141 3.88 -15.58 2.64
C ARG A 141 4.95 -14.79 1.90
N SER A 142 5.95 -14.33 2.64
CA SER A 142 7.24 -14.02 2.07
C SER A 142 8.05 -15.29 1.88
N MET A 143 8.94 -15.30 0.90
CA MET A 143 9.96 -16.34 0.73
C MET A 143 11.34 -15.73 0.51
N VAL A 144 12.35 -16.45 0.98
CA VAL A 144 13.76 -16.18 0.66
C VAL A 144 14.12 -17.11 -0.50
N ILE A 145 14.63 -16.53 -1.59
CA ILE A 145 15.02 -17.26 -2.79
C ILE A 145 16.52 -17.12 -3.06
N VAL A 146 17.08 -18.16 -3.66
CA VAL A 146 18.49 -18.24 -4.08
C VAL A 146 18.60 -18.87 -5.46
N LYS A 147 19.71 -18.65 -6.16
CA LYS A 147 19.98 -19.31 -7.43
C LYS A 147 20.28 -20.81 -7.23
N LYS A 148 19.80 -21.64 -8.15
CA LYS A 148 20.18 -23.06 -8.22
C LYS A 148 21.69 -23.21 -8.21
N GLY A 149 22.18 -24.15 -7.42
CA GLY A 149 23.62 -24.35 -7.26
C GLY A 149 24.31 -23.39 -6.31
N SER A 150 23.61 -22.39 -5.75
CA SER A 150 24.15 -21.51 -4.70
C SER A 150 24.70 -22.31 -3.53
N SER A 151 25.75 -21.79 -2.88
CA SER A 151 26.25 -22.29 -1.59
C SER A 151 25.27 -22.10 -0.44
N ILE A 152 24.33 -21.17 -0.59
CA ILE A 152 23.29 -20.89 0.42
C ILE A 152 22.23 -21.99 0.34
N LYS A 153 22.12 -22.80 1.40
CA LYS A 153 21.14 -23.90 1.50
C LYS A 153 20.07 -23.64 2.55
N SER A 154 20.34 -22.72 3.45
CA SER A 154 19.45 -22.34 4.55
C SER A 154 19.59 -20.86 4.88
N ILE A 155 18.69 -20.34 5.69
CA ILE A 155 18.77 -18.94 6.18
C ILE A 155 20.03 -18.67 7.02
N LYS A 156 20.67 -19.70 7.59
CA LYS A 156 21.92 -19.53 8.35
C LYS A 156 23.11 -19.18 7.46
N ASP A 157 23.02 -19.49 6.17
CA ASP A 157 24.09 -19.23 5.20
C ASP A 157 23.99 -17.83 4.58
N LEU A 158 23.03 -17.01 5.02
CA LEU A 158 22.81 -15.65 4.50
C LEU A 158 23.87 -14.67 4.97
N LYS A 159 24.51 -14.91 6.12
CA LYS A 159 25.48 -13.98 6.70
C LYS A 159 26.59 -13.59 5.72
N GLY A 160 26.78 -12.27 5.56
CA GLY A 160 27.79 -11.69 4.65
C GLY A 160 27.38 -11.71 3.18
N LYS A 161 26.08 -11.92 2.89
CA LYS A 161 25.57 -12.03 1.53
C LYS A 161 24.97 -10.72 1.03
N LYS A 162 24.82 -10.64 -0.28
CA LYS A 162 24.14 -9.54 -0.98
C LYS A 162 22.69 -9.92 -1.23
N ILE A 163 21.76 -9.23 -0.61
CA ILE A 163 20.34 -9.61 -0.61
C ILE A 163 19.50 -8.52 -1.28
N ALA A 164 18.74 -8.89 -2.30
CA ALA A 164 17.75 -8.00 -2.90
C ALA A 164 16.52 -7.90 -1.97
N VAL A 165 16.15 -6.67 -1.63
CA VAL A 165 14.98 -6.32 -0.82
C VAL A 165 14.11 -5.33 -1.56
N GLN A 166 12.85 -5.19 -1.14
CA GLN A 166 11.95 -4.15 -1.60
C GLN A 166 12.04 -2.91 -0.71
N ASP A 167 11.14 -1.96 -0.95
CA ASP A 167 10.90 -0.83 -0.06
C ASP A 167 10.73 -1.28 1.39
N VAL A 168 11.17 -0.45 2.34
CA VAL A 168 11.14 -0.77 3.79
C VAL A 168 9.73 -0.97 4.34
N THR A 169 8.70 -0.52 3.63
CA THR A 169 7.29 -0.74 3.95
C THR A 169 6.65 -1.89 3.16
N SER A 170 7.46 -2.68 2.44
CA SER A 170 7.00 -3.90 1.78
C SER A 170 6.88 -5.04 2.78
N SER A 171 5.67 -5.53 3.00
CA SER A 171 5.39 -6.64 3.92
C SER A 171 6.24 -7.88 3.60
N ALA A 172 6.18 -8.37 2.36
CA ALA A 172 6.88 -9.59 1.96
C ALA A 172 8.33 -9.37 1.52
N GLY A 173 8.63 -8.19 0.96
CA GLY A 173 9.96 -7.89 0.44
C GLY A 173 10.92 -7.31 1.47
N TYR A 174 10.42 -7.01 2.69
CA TYR A 174 11.25 -6.42 3.75
C TYR A 174 10.79 -6.84 5.15
N ILE A 175 9.65 -6.37 5.65
CA ILE A 175 9.28 -6.45 7.08
C ILE A 175 9.25 -7.89 7.61
N TRP A 176 8.47 -8.79 6.97
CA TRP A 176 8.31 -10.15 7.47
C TRP A 176 9.62 -10.94 7.51
N PRO A 177 10.40 -11.02 6.40
CA PRO A 177 11.65 -11.75 6.44
C PRO A 177 12.66 -11.13 7.40
N MET A 178 12.78 -9.79 7.48
CA MET A 178 13.70 -9.13 8.40
C MET A 178 13.38 -9.49 9.85
N VAL A 179 12.12 -9.37 10.28
CA VAL A 179 11.68 -9.69 11.64
C VAL A 179 11.87 -11.16 11.97
N GLU A 180 11.43 -12.07 11.08
CA GLU A 180 11.51 -13.50 11.38
C GLU A 180 12.94 -14.05 11.38
N LEU A 181 13.79 -13.55 10.51
CA LEU A 181 15.21 -13.95 10.49
C LEU A 181 15.91 -13.46 11.75
N LYS A 182 15.64 -12.23 12.16
CA LYS A 182 16.20 -11.70 13.42
C LYS A 182 15.74 -12.47 14.65
N GLN A 183 14.44 -12.83 14.72
CA GLN A 183 13.93 -13.71 15.80
C GLN A 183 14.61 -15.08 15.84
N LYS A 184 15.25 -15.49 14.74
CA LYS A 184 16.06 -16.73 14.64
C LYS A 184 17.55 -16.49 14.85
N GLY A 185 17.93 -15.27 15.28
CA GLY A 185 19.32 -14.89 15.56
C GLY A 185 20.13 -14.51 14.31
N ILE A 186 19.46 -14.19 13.19
CA ILE A 186 20.07 -13.78 11.92
C ILE A 186 19.73 -12.31 11.67
N ASP A 187 20.69 -11.42 11.91
CA ASP A 187 20.51 -9.97 11.77
C ASP A 187 20.96 -9.51 10.37
N ILE A 188 20.03 -9.60 9.43
CA ILE A 188 20.27 -9.27 8.01
C ILE A 188 20.70 -7.80 7.85
N ALA A 189 20.10 -6.87 8.60
CA ALA A 189 20.43 -5.45 8.51
C ALA A 189 21.88 -5.15 8.93
N LYS A 190 22.42 -5.95 9.86
CA LYS A 190 23.78 -5.78 10.39
C LYS A 190 24.81 -6.57 9.60
N ASP A 191 24.47 -7.79 9.24
CA ASP A 191 25.43 -8.79 8.77
C ASP A 191 25.54 -8.84 7.23
N ASP A 192 24.59 -8.25 6.49
CA ASP A 192 24.45 -8.42 5.05
C ASP A 192 24.44 -7.09 4.27
N THR A 193 24.64 -7.18 2.95
CA THR A 193 24.51 -6.03 2.06
C THR A 193 23.11 -6.03 1.43
N LEU A 194 22.28 -5.05 1.79
CA LEU A 194 20.94 -4.90 1.21
C LEU A 194 20.99 -4.09 -0.07
N VAL A 195 20.33 -4.60 -1.10
CA VAL A 195 20.15 -3.93 -2.40
C VAL A 195 18.65 -3.74 -2.62
N THR A 196 18.21 -2.50 -2.53
CA THR A 196 16.81 -2.18 -2.83
C THR A 196 16.55 -2.27 -4.32
N VAL A 197 15.57 -3.09 -4.72
CA VAL A 197 15.12 -3.25 -6.11
C VAL A 197 13.66 -2.83 -6.23
N LYS A 198 13.27 -2.27 -7.37
CA LYS A 198 11.89 -1.85 -7.63
C LYS A 198 11.10 -2.99 -8.26
N GLY A 199 10.33 -3.69 -7.42
CA GLY A 199 9.48 -4.80 -7.83
C GLY A 199 10.05 -6.18 -7.46
N HIS A 200 9.15 -7.08 -7.09
CA HIS A 200 9.53 -8.45 -6.71
C HIS A 200 10.05 -9.26 -7.90
N ASP A 201 9.61 -8.96 -9.11
CA ASP A 201 10.13 -9.49 -10.36
C ASP A 201 11.63 -9.15 -10.53
N GLN A 202 12.04 -7.92 -10.20
CA GLN A 202 13.44 -7.51 -10.21
C GLN A 202 14.27 -8.26 -9.16
N GLY A 203 13.68 -8.55 -7.99
CA GLY A 203 14.32 -9.41 -6.97
C GLY A 203 14.57 -10.83 -7.48
N VAL A 204 13.60 -11.43 -8.19
CA VAL A 204 13.76 -12.74 -8.81
C VAL A 204 14.85 -12.72 -9.90
N MET A 205 14.84 -11.69 -10.74
CA MET A 205 15.82 -11.54 -11.82
C MET A 205 17.24 -11.28 -11.30
N ALA A 206 17.39 -10.47 -10.24
CA ALA A 206 18.68 -10.19 -9.62
C ALA A 206 19.34 -11.48 -9.10
N VAL A 207 18.56 -12.39 -8.52
CA VAL A 207 19.05 -13.71 -8.09
C VAL A 207 19.39 -14.60 -9.31
N LEU A 208 18.54 -14.63 -10.32
CA LEU A 208 18.76 -15.42 -11.54
C LEU A 208 20.06 -15.00 -12.24
N ASN A 209 20.28 -13.70 -12.37
CA ASN A 209 21.46 -13.15 -13.03
C ASN A 209 22.74 -13.27 -12.18
N GLY A 210 22.59 -13.44 -10.86
CA GLY A 210 23.73 -13.43 -9.92
C GLY A 210 24.15 -12.04 -9.48
N ASP A 211 23.29 -11.03 -9.66
CA ASP A 211 23.51 -9.66 -9.18
C ASP A 211 23.40 -9.59 -7.65
N THR A 212 22.60 -10.48 -7.06
CA THR A 212 22.47 -10.72 -5.62
C THR A 212 22.48 -12.21 -5.31
N ASP A 213 22.92 -12.56 -4.10
CA ASP A 213 23.03 -13.94 -3.63
C ASP A 213 21.65 -14.52 -3.26
N ALA A 214 20.77 -13.68 -2.75
CA ALA A 214 19.41 -14.01 -2.34
C ALA A 214 18.46 -12.84 -2.57
N ALA A 215 17.15 -13.09 -2.45
CA ALA A 215 16.14 -12.03 -2.45
C ALA A 215 14.97 -12.37 -1.53
N PHE A 216 14.31 -11.33 -1.01
CA PHE A 216 13.04 -11.43 -0.30
C PHE A 216 11.90 -11.05 -1.23
N VAL A 217 10.97 -11.96 -1.45
CA VAL A 217 9.87 -11.78 -2.40
C VAL A 217 8.59 -12.45 -1.87
N PHE A 218 7.43 -12.11 -2.41
CA PHE A 218 6.21 -12.85 -2.10
C PHE A 218 6.23 -14.26 -2.72
N GLU A 219 5.53 -15.22 -2.12
CA GLU A 219 5.69 -16.66 -2.35
C GLU A 219 5.41 -17.17 -3.78
N ASP A 220 4.72 -16.41 -4.60
CA ASP A 220 4.46 -16.69 -6.01
C ASP A 220 5.15 -15.72 -7.00
N ALA A 221 6.09 -14.87 -6.51
CA ALA A 221 6.78 -13.87 -7.33
C ALA A 221 7.46 -14.44 -8.58
N ARG A 222 7.95 -15.70 -8.52
CA ARG A 222 8.53 -16.37 -9.68
C ARG A 222 7.53 -16.56 -10.84
N ASN A 223 6.22 -16.63 -10.54
CA ASN A 223 5.18 -16.71 -11.57
C ASN A 223 5.09 -15.42 -12.42
N VAL A 224 5.47 -14.27 -11.86
CA VAL A 224 5.44 -12.98 -12.57
C VAL A 224 6.37 -12.99 -13.78
N VAL A 225 7.55 -13.60 -13.64
CA VAL A 225 8.59 -13.66 -14.70
C VAL A 225 8.55 -14.95 -15.52
N LYS A 226 7.67 -15.89 -15.17
CA LYS A 226 7.64 -17.23 -15.79
C LYS A 226 7.37 -17.22 -17.29
N LYS A 227 6.64 -16.21 -17.79
CA LYS A 227 6.36 -16.10 -19.22
C LYS A 227 7.64 -15.80 -20.00
N ASP A 228 8.51 -14.97 -19.44
CA ASP A 228 9.76 -14.51 -20.07
C ASP A 228 10.93 -15.48 -19.76
N VAL A 229 10.86 -16.19 -18.62
CA VAL A 229 11.84 -17.17 -18.16
C VAL A 229 11.13 -18.49 -17.80
N PRO A 230 10.80 -19.35 -18.78
CA PRO A 230 9.98 -20.55 -18.55
C PRO A 230 10.52 -21.54 -17.51
N ASN A 231 11.85 -21.61 -17.33
CA ASN A 231 12.53 -22.48 -16.38
C ASN A 231 12.78 -21.84 -15.00
N ILE A 232 12.23 -20.66 -14.72
CA ILE A 232 12.50 -19.91 -13.47
C ILE A 232 12.28 -20.73 -12.21
N MET A 233 11.29 -21.62 -12.20
CA MET A 233 10.95 -22.45 -11.05
C MET A 233 12.04 -23.46 -10.67
N THR A 234 12.89 -23.84 -11.63
CA THR A 234 14.02 -24.75 -11.43
C THR A 234 15.34 -24.02 -11.24
N GLU A 235 15.44 -22.78 -11.70
CA GLU A 235 16.68 -21.99 -11.63
C GLU A 235 16.77 -21.11 -10.38
N VAL A 236 15.62 -20.66 -9.85
CA VAL A 236 15.55 -19.87 -8.63
C VAL A 236 14.70 -20.61 -7.59
N LEU A 237 15.33 -20.99 -6.49
CA LEU A 237 14.76 -21.92 -5.51
C LEU A 237 14.45 -21.23 -4.19
N PRO A 238 13.33 -21.53 -3.54
CA PRO A 238 13.03 -21.05 -2.19
C PRO A 238 13.82 -21.85 -1.15
N ILE A 239 14.35 -21.15 -0.15
CA ILE A 239 15.02 -21.76 1.01
C ILE A 239 14.31 -21.50 2.33
N TYR A 240 13.37 -20.56 2.35
CA TYR A 240 12.59 -20.21 3.54
C TYR A 240 11.25 -19.59 3.15
N PHE A 241 10.23 -19.87 3.97
CA PHE A 241 8.91 -19.22 3.92
C PHE A 241 8.57 -18.69 5.30
N THR A 242 8.09 -17.46 5.34
CA THR A 242 7.65 -16.82 6.58
C THR A 242 6.29 -17.34 7.04
N LYS A 243 5.85 -16.91 8.22
CA LYS A 243 4.45 -17.02 8.64
C LYS A 243 3.55 -16.25 7.68
N PRO A 244 2.23 -16.56 7.68
CA PRO A 244 1.27 -15.86 6.84
C PRO A 244 1.23 -14.35 7.09
N ILE A 245 1.12 -13.61 6.01
CA ILE A 245 0.91 -12.16 5.93
C ILE A 245 -0.54 -11.96 5.49
N PRO A 246 -1.36 -11.12 6.13
CA PRO A 246 -2.67 -10.76 5.59
C PRO A 246 -2.54 -10.29 4.14
N ASN A 247 -3.52 -10.61 3.27
CA ASN A 247 -3.48 -10.12 1.89
C ASN A 247 -3.62 -8.60 1.82
N ASP A 248 -3.26 -8.05 0.65
CA ASP A 248 -3.28 -6.63 0.30
C ASP A 248 -4.66 -6.02 0.51
N THR A 249 -4.68 -4.72 0.69
CA THR A 249 -5.88 -3.94 0.98
C THR A 249 -6.27 -3.05 -0.19
N ILE A 250 -7.57 -2.80 -0.31
CA ILE A 250 -8.09 -1.59 -0.94
C ILE A 250 -8.46 -0.66 0.21
N ALA A 251 -7.72 0.43 0.35
CA ALA A 251 -7.91 1.44 1.39
C ALA A 251 -8.46 2.72 0.78
N VAL A 252 -9.23 3.49 1.56
CA VAL A 252 -9.84 4.73 1.13
C VAL A 252 -9.54 5.85 2.11
N ARG A 253 -9.57 7.10 1.65
CA ARG A 253 -9.45 8.29 2.50
C ARG A 253 -10.42 8.23 3.68
N THR A 254 -9.95 8.64 4.85
CA THR A 254 -10.74 8.60 6.10
C THR A 254 -11.96 9.52 6.10
N ASP A 255 -11.98 10.58 5.26
CA ASP A 255 -13.11 11.51 5.14
C ASP A 255 -14.14 11.10 4.08
N MET A 256 -13.93 9.99 3.34
CA MET A 256 -14.86 9.51 2.33
C MET A 256 -16.20 9.09 2.97
N SER A 257 -17.30 9.57 2.43
CA SER A 257 -18.65 9.30 2.96
C SER A 257 -18.98 7.80 2.98
N LYS A 258 -19.66 7.35 4.02
CA LYS A 258 -20.04 5.94 4.20
C LYS A 258 -20.84 5.39 3.01
N ALA A 259 -21.77 6.20 2.48
CA ALA A 259 -22.57 5.83 1.32
C ALA A 259 -21.70 5.56 0.08
N PHE A 260 -20.67 6.42 -0.15
CA PHE A 260 -19.79 6.23 -1.28
C PHE A 260 -18.84 5.04 -1.07
N ARG A 261 -18.33 4.83 0.16
CA ARG A 261 -17.53 3.63 0.52
C ARG A 261 -18.30 2.34 0.22
N THR A 262 -19.58 2.25 0.61
CA THR A 262 -20.40 1.08 0.32
C THR A 262 -20.54 0.87 -1.19
N LYS A 263 -20.91 1.92 -1.93
CA LYS A 263 -21.03 1.86 -3.40
C LYS A 263 -19.72 1.44 -4.08
N LEU A 264 -18.58 1.93 -3.59
CA LEU A 264 -17.27 1.62 -4.12
C LEU A 264 -16.86 0.16 -3.82
N ALA A 265 -17.11 -0.32 -2.61
CA ALA A 265 -16.88 -1.71 -2.24
C ALA A 265 -17.70 -2.68 -3.09
N ASP A 266 -18.99 -2.41 -3.25
CA ASP A 266 -19.88 -3.20 -4.09
C ASP A 266 -19.42 -3.22 -5.56
N ALA A 267 -18.94 -2.08 -6.07
CA ALA A 267 -18.41 -1.97 -7.43
C ALA A 267 -17.15 -2.86 -7.62
N PHE A 268 -16.19 -2.80 -6.70
CA PHE A 268 -15.00 -3.66 -6.77
C PHE A 268 -15.35 -5.15 -6.68
N ILE A 269 -16.20 -5.54 -5.73
CA ILE A 269 -16.63 -6.93 -5.56
C ILE A 269 -17.39 -7.43 -6.80
N LYS A 270 -18.26 -6.60 -7.37
CA LYS A 270 -19.02 -6.92 -8.58
C LYS A 270 -18.09 -7.07 -9.79
N ILE A 271 -17.17 -6.13 -9.99
CA ILE A 271 -16.20 -6.16 -11.10
C ILE A 271 -15.33 -7.42 -11.00
N ALA A 272 -14.84 -7.76 -9.81
CA ALA A 272 -14.02 -8.95 -9.59
C ALA A 272 -14.72 -10.27 -9.97
N LYS A 273 -16.05 -10.31 -9.91
CA LYS A 273 -16.85 -11.49 -10.32
C LYS A 273 -17.11 -11.58 -11.83
N THR A 274 -16.82 -10.52 -12.59
CA THR A 274 -16.97 -10.56 -14.06
C THR A 274 -15.74 -11.15 -14.72
N LYS A 275 -15.88 -11.88 -15.84
CA LYS A 275 -14.74 -12.44 -16.57
C LYS A 275 -13.69 -11.39 -16.92
N LYS A 276 -14.11 -10.20 -17.38
CA LYS A 276 -13.21 -9.10 -17.74
C LYS A 276 -12.54 -8.47 -16.53
N GLY A 277 -13.31 -8.18 -15.49
CA GLY A 277 -12.79 -7.57 -14.27
C GLY A 277 -11.82 -8.50 -13.53
N HIS A 278 -12.20 -9.78 -13.39
CA HIS A 278 -11.34 -10.80 -12.80
C HIS A 278 -9.99 -10.91 -13.54
N ALA A 279 -10.02 -11.00 -14.88
CA ALA A 279 -8.79 -11.06 -15.67
C ALA A 279 -7.87 -9.84 -15.44
N ILE A 280 -8.45 -8.65 -15.22
CA ILE A 280 -7.68 -7.43 -14.94
C ILE A 280 -7.04 -7.53 -13.55
N ILE A 281 -7.82 -7.74 -12.48
CA ILE A 281 -7.30 -7.77 -11.12
C ILE A 281 -6.28 -8.89 -10.90
N SER A 282 -6.51 -10.06 -11.50
CA SER A 282 -5.57 -11.19 -11.45
C SER A 282 -4.26 -10.87 -12.18
N SER A 283 -4.31 -10.15 -13.30
CA SER A 283 -3.11 -9.79 -14.06
C SER A 283 -2.24 -8.73 -13.35
N VAL A 284 -2.83 -7.87 -12.50
CA VAL A 284 -2.12 -6.80 -11.79
C VAL A 284 -1.37 -7.35 -10.58
N TYR A 285 -2.08 -7.96 -9.65
CA TYR A 285 -1.54 -8.40 -8.36
C TYR A 285 -1.90 -9.85 -7.99
N THR A 286 -2.28 -10.67 -8.96
CA THR A 286 -2.76 -12.05 -8.71
C THR A 286 -3.97 -12.11 -7.77
N HIS A 287 -4.77 -11.01 -7.70
CA HIS A 287 -6.00 -10.98 -6.93
C HIS A 287 -7.09 -11.77 -7.63
N GLU A 288 -7.80 -12.62 -6.89
CA GLU A 288 -8.88 -13.46 -7.38
C GLU A 288 -10.26 -12.95 -6.95
N GLY A 289 -10.29 -12.01 -6.01
CA GLY A 289 -11.50 -11.39 -5.50
C GLY A 289 -11.22 -10.44 -4.35
N TYR A 290 -12.31 -9.85 -3.84
CA TYR A 290 -12.27 -8.93 -2.70
C TYR A 290 -13.36 -9.27 -1.70
N VAL A 291 -13.05 -9.13 -0.42
CA VAL A 291 -13.96 -9.33 0.70
C VAL A 291 -13.92 -8.13 1.64
N HIS A 292 -15.03 -7.89 2.34
CA HIS A 292 -15.04 -6.92 3.43
C HIS A 292 -14.04 -7.31 4.50
N SER A 293 -13.35 -6.32 5.06
CA SER A 293 -12.36 -6.52 6.10
C SER A 293 -12.52 -5.47 7.18
N LYS A 294 -11.81 -5.67 8.28
CA LYS A 294 -11.78 -4.74 9.41
C LYS A 294 -10.33 -4.50 9.84
N ASP A 295 -10.07 -3.33 10.37
CA ASP A 295 -8.74 -2.90 10.80
C ASP A 295 -8.05 -3.89 11.74
N SER A 296 -8.81 -4.53 12.64
CA SER A 296 -8.26 -5.51 13.58
C SER A 296 -7.65 -6.78 12.93
N ASN A 297 -7.96 -7.07 11.65
CA ASN A 297 -7.34 -8.17 10.92
C ASN A 297 -5.84 -7.91 10.67
N PHE A 298 -5.40 -6.65 10.79
CA PHE A 298 -4.02 -6.21 10.58
C PHE A 298 -3.22 -6.01 11.88
N ASN A 299 -3.74 -6.49 13.02
CA ASN A 299 -3.01 -6.41 14.31
C ASN A 299 -1.70 -7.20 14.30
N ILE A 300 -1.62 -8.26 13.52
CA ILE A 300 -0.36 -9.01 13.34
C ILE A 300 0.69 -8.15 12.63
N VAL A 301 0.29 -7.31 11.69
CA VAL A 301 1.17 -6.36 10.98
C VAL A 301 1.77 -5.37 11.97
N ARG A 302 0.94 -4.74 12.79
CA ARG A 302 1.39 -3.81 13.85
C ARG A 302 2.39 -4.45 14.81
N LYS A 303 2.19 -5.75 15.12
CA LYS A 303 3.14 -6.50 15.94
C LYS A 303 4.51 -6.64 15.25
N TYR A 304 4.53 -6.95 13.95
CA TYR A 304 5.78 -7.08 13.20
C TYR A 304 6.47 -5.72 13.03
N GLU A 305 5.74 -4.65 12.71
CA GLU A 305 6.29 -3.28 12.65
C GLU A 305 6.91 -2.86 13.99
N LYS A 306 6.24 -3.18 15.11
CA LYS A 306 6.78 -2.87 16.43
C LYS A 306 8.12 -3.58 16.65
N ILE A 307 8.21 -4.88 16.33
CA ILE A 307 9.46 -5.63 16.46
C ILE A 307 10.55 -5.02 15.57
N ALA A 308 10.22 -4.72 14.31
CA ALA A 308 11.16 -4.08 13.38
C ALA A 308 11.69 -2.74 13.91
N ASN A 309 10.82 -1.91 14.50
CA ASN A 309 11.16 -0.57 14.99
C ASN A 309 11.86 -0.57 16.37
N ASP A 310 11.50 -1.48 17.27
CA ASP A 310 12.14 -1.59 18.62
C ASP A 310 13.59 -2.06 18.50
N GLU A 311 13.97 -2.65 17.39
CA GLU A 311 15.27 -3.20 17.12
C GLU A 311 16.21 -2.25 16.35
N THR A 312 15.70 -1.11 15.89
CA THR A 312 16.48 -0.02 15.25
C THR A 312 16.92 1.06 16.23
N LYS A 313 16.57 0.91 17.53
CA LYS A 313 17.01 1.78 18.63
C LYS A 313 18.13 1.10 19.41
#